data_ffb1b92cd2fabddfff24d976a0b4522d
#
_entry.id   ffb1b92cd2fabddfff24d976a0b4522d
#
_cell.length_a   1.000
_cell.length_b   1.000
_cell.length_c   1.000
_cell.angle_alpha   90.00
_cell.angle_beta   90.00
_cell.angle_gamma   90.00
#
_symmetry.space_group_name_H-M   'P 1'
#
loop_
_entity.id
_entity.type
_entity.pdbx_description
1 polymer ?
#
loop_
_entity_poly.entity_id
_entity_poly.type
_entity_poly.pdbx_seq_one_letter_code
_entity_poly.pdbx_strand_id
1 'polypeptide(L)'
;MTKIVPHKKFKDFQEKYGAIPASDKNDHIIKSRMLQGIYRNRKIDDAYCNYVFEDSGFVNFMRNRRLESDAMQELAAIKQRERLTDEKRLLENLLSSQPMAFNIFLPMKWNNFEIGNAVFQELFPFLNIKHLTEIKMEFVRGDGVGKNDRKITTDNSCFDVYVEYEDSHKQTGGIGIEVKYTEPFSNSDYWGKTGYKKDRYVDAIEKYSSQFSMEYVKEYLQSTYNQLFRNQLLAEEIKDKFRMSCIVAVIFSEEDSKCINTVNNFRKLIKLENSCIPISISQIVQSAIKASEHLPEITSLYTDIYNRYCNYNLLNKEIISSKETEITKIFLDDISIYDIPSSVDWKEIFDFSQKIDIDQYYTPNEMAEKMTYFKNYFSKYEQINSDSITELRALLLNYIRVENLNMNSKPNYEQRSFTNRIISNIYNIIYNKLWEDK
;
A
#
# COMPACT_ATOMS: atom_id res chain seq x y z
N MET A 1 25.95 1.58 12.50
CA MET A 1 24.58 1.11 12.30
C MET A 1 24.15 0.27 13.49
N THR A 2 23.02 0.58 14.08
CA THR A 2 22.48 -0.21 15.19
C THR A 2 22.10 -1.60 14.67
N LYS A 3 22.58 -2.65 15.32
CA LYS A 3 22.30 -4.04 14.89
C LYS A 3 20.79 -4.29 14.98
N ILE A 4 20.14 -4.52 13.84
CA ILE A 4 18.71 -4.83 13.79
C ILE A 4 18.51 -6.25 14.30
N VAL A 5 17.62 -6.41 15.28
CA VAL A 5 17.16 -7.72 15.75
C VAL A 5 16.03 -8.17 14.80
N PRO A 6 16.22 -9.27 14.04
CA PRO A 6 15.21 -9.74 13.10
C PRO A 6 13.96 -10.27 13.79
N HIS A 7 12.82 -10.12 13.12
CA HIS A 7 11.54 -10.61 13.62
C HIS A 7 11.44 -12.13 13.42
N LYS A 8 11.29 -12.88 14.50
CA LYS A 8 11.32 -14.37 14.48
C LYS A 8 10.24 -15.01 13.58
N LYS A 9 9.10 -14.37 13.43
CA LYS A 9 7.93 -14.89 12.68
C LYS A 9 8.14 -14.92 11.16
N PHE A 10 9.07 -14.11 10.61
CA PHE A 10 9.20 -13.88 9.17
C PHE A 10 10.59 -14.30 8.67
N LYS A 11 11.14 -15.40 9.19
CA LYS A 11 12.52 -15.83 8.91
C LYS A 11 12.77 -16.02 7.41
N ASP A 12 11.95 -16.80 6.74
CA ASP A 12 12.12 -17.14 5.32
C ASP A 12 12.01 -15.93 4.41
N PHE A 13 11.01 -15.07 4.68
CA PHE A 13 10.88 -13.80 3.98
C PHE A 13 12.11 -12.92 4.14
N GLN A 14 12.67 -12.85 5.36
CA GLN A 14 13.83 -12.03 5.67
C GLN A 14 15.12 -12.53 5.00
N GLU A 15 15.27 -13.82 4.84
CA GLU A 15 16.40 -14.43 4.13
C GLU A 15 16.42 -14.01 2.65
N LYS A 16 15.24 -13.87 2.01
CA LYS A 16 15.10 -13.51 0.60
C LYS A 16 15.05 -11.99 0.38
N TYR A 17 14.34 -11.26 1.23
CA TYR A 17 13.97 -9.87 0.97
C TYR A 17 14.52 -8.86 2.00
N GLY A 18 15.27 -9.31 2.98
CA GLY A 18 15.91 -8.46 3.98
C GLY A 18 15.12 -8.33 5.29
N ALA A 19 15.80 -7.78 6.29
CA ALA A 19 15.35 -7.83 7.67
C ALA A 19 14.06 -7.04 7.95
N ILE A 20 13.19 -7.64 8.74
CA ILE A 20 12.05 -7.00 9.40
C ILE A 20 12.41 -6.82 10.87
N PRO A 21 12.49 -5.59 11.39
CA PRO A 21 12.84 -5.37 12.80
C PRO A 21 11.81 -5.98 13.75
N ALA A 22 12.27 -6.66 14.79
CA ALA A 22 11.42 -7.18 15.86
C ALA A 22 10.66 -6.08 16.63
N SER A 23 11.09 -4.82 16.50
CA SER A 23 10.42 -3.64 17.05
C SER A 23 9.15 -3.26 16.31
N ASP A 24 9.00 -3.68 15.05
CA ASP A 24 7.79 -3.44 14.28
C ASP A 24 6.67 -4.34 14.81
N LYS A 25 5.64 -3.74 15.35
CA LYS A 25 4.49 -4.44 15.95
C LYS A 25 3.17 -4.13 15.25
N ASN A 26 3.17 -3.15 14.36
CA ASN A 26 2.00 -2.76 13.59
C ASN A 26 1.99 -3.56 12.27
N ASP A 27 0.92 -4.30 12.02
CA ASP A 27 0.78 -5.15 10.82
C ASP A 27 0.91 -4.34 9.53
N HIS A 28 0.35 -3.14 9.48
CA HIS A 28 0.49 -2.26 8.31
C HIS A 28 1.98 -1.92 8.05
N ILE A 29 2.75 -1.55 9.08
CA ILE A 29 4.18 -1.23 8.93
C ILE A 29 4.96 -2.46 8.46
N ILE A 30 4.66 -3.64 9.03
CA ILE A 30 5.30 -4.90 8.64
C ILE A 30 5.00 -5.21 7.17
N LYS A 31 3.74 -5.19 6.76
CA LYS A 31 3.32 -5.43 5.38
C LYS A 31 3.95 -4.43 4.41
N SER A 32 3.95 -3.14 4.75
CA SER A 32 4.58 -2.10 3.94
C SER A 32 6.08 -2.34 3.78
N ARG A 33 6.78 -2.73 4.85
CA ARG A 33 8.20 -3.10 4.80
C ARG A 33 8.43 -4.33 3.92
N MET A 34 7.56 -5.31 3.97
CA MET A 34 7.63 -6.48 3.10
C MET A 34 7.48 -6.10 1.62
N LEU A 35 6.50 -5.23 1.27
CA LEU A 35 6.37 -4.72 -0.10
C LEU A 35 7.63 -3.99 -0.56
N GLN A 36 8.20 -3.13 0.29
CA GLN A 36 9.45 -2.44 -0.04
C GLN A 36 10.63 -3.41 -0.17
N GLY A 37 10.67 -4.50 0.61
CA GLY A 37 11.65 -5.56 0.47
C GLY A 37 11.55 -6.26 -0.89
N ILE A 38 10.35 -6.59 -1.35
CA ILE A 38 10.11 -7.17 -2.68
C ILE A 38 10.52 -6.18 -3.78
N TYR A 39 10.10 -4.91 -3.68
CA TYR A 39 10.48 -3.86 -4.62
C TYR A 39 12.01 -3.71 -4.72
N ARG A 40 12.69 -3.63 -3.58
CA ARG A 40 14.13 -3.54 -3.51
C ARG A 40 14.81 -4.71 -4.22
N ASN A 41 14.43 -5.94 -3.89
CA ASN A 41 15.01 -7.15 -4.48
C ASN A 41 14.84 -7.19 -6.00
N ARG A 42 13.69 -6.74 -6.52
CA ARG A 42 13.38 -6.77 -7.95
C ARG A 42 14.00 -5.63 -8.75
N LYS A 43 14.16 -4.45 -8.13
CA LYS A 43 14.50 -3.22 -8.86
C LYS A 43 15.82 -2.57 -8.43
N ILE A 44 16.29 -2.80 -7.21
CA ILE A 44 17.42 -2.06 -6.65
C ILE A 44 18.61 -2.98 -6.34
N ASP A 45 18.35 -4.12 -5.71
CA ASP A 45 19.34 -5.13 -5.29
C ASP A 45 20.29 -4.70 -4.14
N ASP A 46 20.35 -3.43 -3.83
CA ASP A 46 21.33 -2.77 -2.98
C ASP A 46 20.63 -1.96 -1.88
N ALA A 47 20.08 -2.63 -0.88
CA ALA A 47 19.44 -1.96 0.24
C ALA A 47 19.58 -2.72 1.56
N TYR A 48 19.64 -1.98 2.66
CA TYR A 48 19.62 -2.51 4.01
C TYR A 48 18.29 -2.24 4.71
N CYS A 49 17.53 -3.27 5.00
CA CYS A 49 16.17 -3.18 5.50
C CYS A 49 15.26 -2.38 4.56
N ASN A 50 14.85 -1.18 4.98
CA ASN A 50 14.04 -0.25 4.21
C ASN A 50 14.85 0.95 3.67
N TYR A 51 16.17 0.92 3.77
CA TYR A 51 17.04 1.97 3.26
C TYR A 51 17.84 1.48 2.06
N VAL A 52 18.00 2.33 1.06
CA VAL A 52 18.97 2.18 -0.02
C VAL A 52 20.25 2.91 0.36
N PHE A 53 21.37 2.51 -0.23
CA PHE A 53 22.63 3.20 -0.01
C PHE A 53 22.68 4.53 -0.77
N GLU A 54 23.42 5.49 -0.22
CA GLU A 54 23.58 6.84 -0.78
C GLU A 54 24.06 6.81 -2.25
N ASP A 55 24.96 5.86 -2.57
CA ASP A 55 25.49 5.65 -3.93
C ASP A 55 24.47 5.07 -4.91
N SER A 56 23.36 4.55 -4.44
CA SER A 56 22.29 3.99 -5.28
C SER A 56 21.56 5.08 -6.09
N GLY A 57 21.85 6.35 -5.83
CA GLY A 57 21.26 7.50 -6.52
C GLY A 57 19.76 7.61 -6.28
N PHE A 58 19.04 8.06 -7.30
CA PHE A 58 17.58 8.30 -7.23
C PHE A 58 16.73 7.04 -7.41
N VAL A 59 17.24 5.86 -7.06
CA VAL A 59 16.51 4.57 -7.22
C VAL A 59 15.17 4.54 -6.47
N ASN A 60 15.01 5.41 -5.47
CA ASN A 60 13.75 5.59 -4.76
C ASN A 60 12.64 6.19 -5.65
N PHE A 61 12.99 6.74 -6.84
CA PHE A 61 12.06 7.27 -7.83
C PHE A 61 11.79 6.28 -8.98
N MET A 62 11.44 5.05 -8.64
CA MET A 62 10.95 4.00 -9.55
C MET A 62 11.93 3.61 -10.66
N ARG A 63 13.22 3.99 -10.58
CA ARG A 63 14.22 3.86 -11.65
C ARG A 63 13.75 4.41 -13.00
N ASN A 64 12.94 5.45 -12.98
CA ASN A 64 12.48 6.15 -14.17
C ASN A 64 13.26 7.46 -14.33
N ARG A 65 14.06 7.57 -15.38
CA ARG A 65 14.96 8.73 -15.60
C ARG A 65 14.24 10.07 -15.67
N ARG A 66 13.04 10.11 -16.25
CA ARG A 66 12.24 11.35 -16.31
C ARG A 66 11.78 11.74 -14.90
N LEU A 67 11.26 10.79 -14.16
CA LEU A 67 10.82 11.01 -12.77
C LEU A 67 11.99 11.43 -11.86
N GLU A 68 13.17 10.81 -12.03
CA GLU A 68 14.39 11.20 -11.32
C GLU A 68 14.77 12.64 -11.61
N SER A 69 14.75 13.05 -12.88
CA SER A 69 15.03 14.43 -13.30
C SER A 69 14.03 15.42 -12.72
N ASP A 70 12.74 15.10 -12.77
CA ASP A 70 11.68 15.96 -12.23
C ASP A 70 11.78 16.07 -10.70
N ALA A 71 12.12 14.99 -10.03
CA ALA A 71 12.35 14.98 -8.58
C ALA A 71 13.53 15.87 -8.18
N MET A 72 14.61 15.87 -8.95
CA MET A 72 15.76 16.78 -8.74
C MET A 72 15.38 18.23 -8.91
N GLN A 73 14.63 18.55 -9.97
CA GLN A 73 14.15 19.91 -10.22
C GLN A 73 13.23 20.39 -9.10
N GLU A 74 12.28 19.56 -8.67
CA GLU A 74 11.37 19.90 -7.58
C GLU A 74 12.13 20.09 -6.26
N LEU A 75 13.11 19.21 -5.95
CA LEU A 75 13.96 19.35 -4.78
C LEU A 75 14.75 20.67 -4.79
N ALA A 76 15.29 21.07 -5.94
CA ALA A 76 15.96 22.37 -6.10
C ALA A 76 14.99 23.53 -5.85
N ALA A 77 13.75 23.45 -6.35
CA ALA A 77 12.71 24.44 -6.12
C ALA A 77 12.28 24.51 -4.65
N ILE A 78 12.17 23.36 -3.95
CA ILE A 78 11.90 23.32 -2.51
C ILE A 78 13.01 24.03 -1.71
N LYS A 79 14.28 23.78 -2.04
CA LYS A 79 15.42 24.44 -1.42
C LYS A 79 15.41 25.95 -1.67
N GLN A 80 15.08 26.41 -2.87
CA GLN A 80 14.95 27.85 -3.18
C GLN A 80 13.85 28.52 -2.34
N ARG A 81 12.76 27.81 -2.06
CA ARG A 81 11.70 28.28 -1.15
C ARG A 81 12.11 28.20 0.33
N GLU A 82 13.35 27.76 0.61
CA GLU A 82 13.86 27.51 1.97
C GLU A 82 12.94 26.60 2.81
N ARG A 83 12.23 25.67 2.17
CA ARG A 83 11.48 24.62 2.87
C ARG A 83 12.44 23.53 3.32
N LEU A 84 12.16 23.00 4.52
CA LEU A 84 12.94 21.90 5.08
C LEU A 84 12.51 20.59 4.41
N THR A 85 13.45 19.94 3.76
CA THR A 85 13.28 18.58 3.24
C THR A 85 14.38 17.72 3.86
N ASP A 86 14.01 16.60 4.41
CA ASP A 86 14.99 15.58 4.82
C ASP A 86 15.41 14.78 3.56
N GLU A 87 16.48 15.24 2.90
CA GLU A 87 16.99 14.63 1.68
C GLU A 87 17.34 13.15 1.88
N LYS A 88 17.92 12.82 3.03
CA LYS A 88 18.25 11.43 3.36
C LYS A 88 16.99 10.56 3.43
N ARG A 89 15.94 11.08 4.02
CA ARG A 89 14.65 10.41 4.07
C ARG A 89 14.01 10.26 2.69
N LEU A 90 14.09 11.32 1.88
CA LEU A 90 13.57 11.34 0.51
C LEU A 90 14.30 10.34 -0.40
N LEU A 91 15.63 10.33 -0.35
CA LEU A 91 16.45 9.55 -1.28
C LEU A 91 16.66 8.10 -0.84
N GLU A 92 16.74 7.84 0.47
CA GLU A 92 17.18 6.56 0.98
C GLU A 92 16.08 5.75 1.69
N ASN A 93 15.04 6.40 2.26
CA ASN A 93 14.04 5.68 3.06
C ASN A 93 12.88 5.19 2.20
N LEU A 94 12.82 3.89 1.95
CA LEU A 94 11.77 3.24 1.16
C LEU A 94 10.39 3.28 1.83
N LEU A 95 10.33 3.45 3.17
CA LEU A 95 9.09 3.52 3.94
C LEU A 95 8.56 4.95 4.13
N SER A 96 9.25 5.95 3.58
CA SER A 96 8.84 7.35 3.72
C SER A 96 7.69 7.71 2.78
N SER A 97 6.76 8.52 3.28
CA SER A 97 5.70 9.14 2.48
C SER A 97 6.24 10.17 1.47
N GLN A 98 7.39 10.79 1.74
CA GLN A 98 7.97 11.78 0.84
C GLN A 98 8.26 11.23 -0.57
N PRO A 99 9.12 10.19 -0.76
CA PRO A 99 9.35 9.64 -2.10
C PRO A 99 8.07 9.07 -2.72
N MET A 100 7.13 8.57 -1.93
CA MET A 100 5.83 8.11 -2.41
C MET A 100 5.03 9.26 -3.02
N ALA A 101 4.98 10.43 -2.37
CA ALA A 101 4.32 11.62 -2.90
C ALA A 101 4.94 12.03 -4.26
N PHE A 102 6.27 12.08 -4.37
CA PHE A 102 6.95 12.39 -5.62
C PHE A 102 6.62 11.37 -6.71
N ASN A 103 6.68 10.07 -6.40
CA ASN A 103 6.39 9.00 -7.35
C ASN A 103 4.95 9.07 -7.89
N ILE A 104 3.97 9.43 -7.06
CA ILE A 104 2.57 9.50 -7.45
C ILE A 104 2.28 10.79 -8.24
N PHE A 105 2.75 11.95 -7.76
CA PHE A 105 2.26 13.24 -8.25
C PHE A 105 3.11 13.88 -9.35
N LEU A 106 4.42 13.63 -9.41
CA LEU A 106 5.23 14.24 -10.47
C LEU A 106 4.85 13.75 -11.87
N PRO A 107 4.58 12.43 -12.11
CA PRO A 107 4.13 12.01 -13.42
C PRO A 107 2.77 12.60 -13.84
N MET A 108 1.94 13.03 -12.90
CA MET A 108 0.66 13.72 -13.20
C MET A 108 0.85 15.09 -13.86
N LYS A 109 2.07 15.69 -13.78
CA LYS A 109 2.42 16.94 -14.46
C LYS A 109 2.73 16.73 -15.94
N TRP A 110 3.01 15.49 -16.34
CA TRP A 110 3.43 15.20 -17.70
C TRP A 110 2.32 15.47 -18.72
N ASN A 111 2.70 15.75 -19.95
CA ASN A 111 1.78 15.99 -21.06
C ASN A 111 0.70 17.05 -20.74
N ASN A 112 1.11 18.18 -20.15
CA ASN A 112 0.20 19.25 -19.73
C ASN A 112 -0.88 18.77 -18.74
N PHE A 113 -0.49 18.02 -17.75
CA PHE A 113 -1.37 17.47 -16.71
C PHE A 113 -2.43 16.49 -17.23
N GLU A 114 -2.23 15.83 -18.37
CA GLU A 114 -3.22 14.95 -18.99
C GLU A 114 -3.76 13.92 -17.99
N ILE A 115 -2.86 13.16 -17.35
CA ILE A 115 -3.23 12.17 -16.35
C ILE A 115 -3.75 12.83 -15.07
N GLY A 116 -3.09 13.90 -14.62
CA GLY A 116 -3.53 14.66 -13.44
C GLY A 116 -4.96 15.17 -13.60
N ASN A 117 -5.30 15.74 -14.74
CA ASN A 117 -6.66 16.22 -15.02
C ASN A 117 -7.69 15.11 -14.84
N ALA A 118 -7.48 13.96 -15.47
CA ALA A 118 -8.42 12.83 -15.39
C ALA A 118 -8.56 12.29 -13.95
N VAL A 119 -7.43 12.13 -13.23
CA VAL A 119 -7.43 11.66 -11.85
C VAL A 119 -8.16 12.60 -10.91
N PHE A 120 -7.88 13.91 -10.98
CA PHE A 120 -8.50 14.87 -10.06
C PHE A 120 -9.96 15.14 -10.39
N GLN A 121 -10.36 15.07 -11.65
CA GLN A 121 -11.78 15.09 -12.05
C GLN A 121 -12.55 13.88 -11.53
N GLU A 122 -11.97 12.69 -11.56
CA GLU A 122 -12.59 11.46 -11.04
C GLU A 122 -12.70 11.48 -9.50
N LEU A 123 -11.63 11.89 -8.80
CA LEU A 123 -11.59 11.86 -7.34
C LEU A 123 -12.32 13.03 -6.67
N PHE A 124 -12.44 14.16 -7.35
CA PHE A 124 -13.07 15.38 -6.82
C PHE A 124 -14.16 15.95 -7.74
N PRO A 125 -15.18 15.15 -8.12
CA PRO A 125 -16.19 15.57 -9.10
C PRO A 125 -16.97 16.80 -8.67
N PHE A 126 -17.10 17.04 -7.37
CA PHE A 126 -17.82 18.19 -6.81
C PHE A 126 -17.04 19.53 -6.97
N LEU A 127 -15.75 19.49 -7.31
CA LEU A 127 -14.96 20.69 -7.57
C LEU A 127 -15.10 21.22 -9.00
N ASN A 128 -15.75 20.47 -9.90
CA ASN A 128 -15.95 20.81 -11.30
C ASN A 128 -14.64 21.21 -12.01
N ILE A 129 -13.54 20.52 -11.70
CA ILE A 129 -12.20 20.79 -12.23
C ILE A 129 -12.24 20.70 -13.75
N LYS A 130 -11.83 21.77 -14.43
CA LYS A 130 -11.65 21.81 -15.88
C LYS A 130 -10.25 21.34 -16.27
N HIS A 131 -9.23 21.91 -15.64
CA HIS A 131 -7.84 21.51 -15.80
C HIS A 131 -6.99 21.94 -14.60
N LEU A 132 -5.92 21.20 -14.37
CA LEU A 132 -4.90 21.54 -13.39
C LEU A 132 -3.96 22.62 -13.96
N THR A 133 -3.52 23.52 -13.12
CA THR A 133 -2.58 24.58 -13.47
C THR A 133 -1.24 24.41 -12.78
N GLU A 134 -1.21 23.68 -11.64
CA GLU A 134 0.01 23.50 -10.87
C GLU A 134 -0.05 22.23 -10.02
N ILE A 135 1.08 21.53 -9.87
CA ILE A 135 1.34 20.52 -8.83
C ILE A 135 2.73 20.81 -8.25
N LYS A 136 2.83 21.07 -6.97
CA LYS A 136 4.07 21.36 -6.24
C LYS A 136 4.21 20.56 -4.98
N MET A 137 5.43 20.13 -4.69
CA MET A 137 5.76 19.41 -3.45
C MET A 137 6.17 20.40 -2.35
N GLU A 138 5.91 20.03 -1.07
CA GLU A 138 6.30 20.82 0.11
C GLU A 138 5.98 22.32 -0.07
N PHE A 139 4.73 22.61 -0.38
CA PHE A 139 4.34 23.94 -0.86
C PHE A 139 3.09 24.49 -0.17
N VAL A 140 3.02 25.80 -0.11
CA VAL A 140 1.80 26.56 0.17
C VAL A 140 1.70 27.74 -0.80
N ARG A 141 0.48 28.02 -1.29
CA ARG A 141 0.26 29.15 -2.18
C ARG A 141 0.69 30.44 -1.49
N GLY A 142 1.50 31.23 -2.17
CA GLY A 142 2.10 32.46 -1.65
C GLY A 142 3.48 32.30 -1.03
N ASP A 143 4.06 31.09 -1.08
CA ASP A 143 5.48 30.90 -0.88
C ASP A 143 6.24 31.56 -2.06
N GLY A 144 6.80 32.72 -1.82
CA GLY A 144 7.66 33.41 -2.78
C GLY A 144 9.14 33.19 -2.50
N VAL A 145 9.99 33.76 -3.37
CA VAL A 145 11.46 33.73 -3.27
C VAL A 145 11.97 34.72 -2.21
N GLY A 146 11.21 35.05 -1.17
CA GLY A 146 11.62 36.02 -0.16
C GLY A 146 11.09 35.72 1.22
N LYS A 147 11.89 36.05 2.25
CA LYS A 147 11.53 35.89 3.67
C LYS A 147 10.21 36.57 4.07
N ASN A 148 9.74 37.54 3.31
CA ASN A 148 8.51 38.29 3.59
C ASN A 148 7.25 37.65 2.99
N ASP A 149 7.38 36.76 2.01
CA ASP A 149 6.24 36.13 1.35
C ASP A 149 5.69 34.91 2.11
N ARG A 150 6.43 34.47 3.15
CA ARG A 150 6.07 33.30 3.99
C ARG A 150 4.97 33.58 5.02
N LYS A 151 4.47 34.79 5.14
CA LYS A 151 3.54 35.18 6.22
C LYS A 151 2.07 34.94 5.92
N ILE A 152 1.75 33.94 5.10
CA ILE A 152 0.36 33.55 4.90
C ILE A 152 -0.14 32.74 6.08
N THR A 153 0.72 31.93 6.65
CA THR A 153 0.35 30.91 7.63
C THR A 153 0.59 31.35 9.04
N THR A 154 -0.26 30.88 9.94
CA THR A 154 -0.09 31.03 11.38
C THR A 154 1.23 30.41 11.87
N ASP A 155 1.77 29.46 11.10
CA ASP A 155 3.08 28.83 11.33
C ASP A 155 3.82 28.55 10.00
N ASN A 156 4.87 27.71 10.07
CA ASN A 156 5.63 27.28 8.89
C ASN A 156 5.07 26.01 8.24
N SER A 157 3.80 25.69 8.44
CA SER A 157 3.16 24.51 7.82
C SER A 157 3.12 24.67 6.29
N CYS A 158 3.26 23.55 5.61
CA CYS A 158 3.00 23.42 4.17
C CYS A 158 2.33 22.08 3.92
N PHE A 159 1.74 21.93 2.76
CA PHE A 159 1.22 20.66 2.30
C PHE A 159 2.36 19.81 1.73
N ASP A 160 2.30 18.51 1.91
CA ASP A 160 3.22 17.58 1.22
C ASP A 160 3.11 17.75 -0.30
N VAL A 161 1.87 17.95 -0.80
CA VAL A 161 1.57 18.26 -2.18
C VAL A 161 0.50 19.36 -2.25
N TYR A 162 0.68 20.34 -3.10
CA TYR A 162 -0.32 21.37 -3.41
C TYR A 162 -0.69 21.29 -4.90
N VAL A 163 -2.00 21.18 -5.16
CA VAL A 163 -2.55 21.14 -6.51
C VAL A 163 -3.41 22.38 -6.72
N GLU A 164 -3.18 23.09 -7.82
CA GLU A 164 -4.00 24.21 -8.24
C GLU A 164 -4.73 23.86 -9.54
N TYR A 165 -5.96 24.33 -9.67
CA TYR A 165 -6.82 24.04 -10.81
C TYR A 165 -7.66 25.25 -11.20
N GLU A 166 -8.12 25.26 -12.45
CA GLU A 166 -9.23 26.11 -12.92
C GLU A 166 -10.50 25.26 -13.02
N ASP A 167 -11.60 25.74 -12.48
CA ASP A 167 -12.91 25.07 -12.57
C ASP A 167 -13.63 25.42 -13.89
N SER A 168 -14.82 24.84 -14.12
CA SER A 168 -15.66 25.10 -15.28
C SER A 168 -16.14 26.56 -15.40
N HIS A 169 -16.08 27.32 -14.30
CA HIS A 169 -16.44 28.74 -14.23
C HIS A 169 -15.23 29.67 -14.34
N LYS A 170 -14.05 29.12 -14.67
CA LYS A 170 -12.76 29.84 -14.74
C LYS A 170 -12.31 30.43 -13.40
N GLN A 171 -12.74 29.82 -12.30
CA GLN A 171 -12.29 30.19 -10.97
C GLN A 171 -11.11 29.30 -10.58
N THR A 172 -10.12 29.92 -9.95
CA THR A 172 -8.98 29.18 -9.39
C THR A 172 -9.39 28.49 -8.09
N GLY A 173 -9.00 27.21 -7.94
CA GLY A 173 -9.14 26.45 -6.71
C GLY A 173 -7.85 25.75 -6.33
N GLY A 174 -7.74 25.35 -5.08
CA GLY A 174 -6.60 24.62 -4.53
C GLY A 174 -6.99 23.36 -3.78
N ILE A 175 -6.11 22.36 -3.80
CA ILE A 175 -6.20 21.15 -3.00
C ILE A 175 -4.86 20.99 -2.29
N GLY A 176 -4.86 21.13 -0.96
CA GLY A 176 -3.74 20.79 -0.11
C GLY A 176 -3.76 19.33 0.25
N ILE A 177 -2.69 18.60 0.03
CA ILE A 177 -2.62 17.15 0.22
C ILE A 177 -1.59 16.82 1.29
N GLU A 178 -2.02 16.07 2.29
CA GLU A 178 -1.17 15.38 3.27
C GLU A 178 -1.03 13.93 2.85
N VAL A 179 0.20 13.40 2.83
CA VAL A 179 0.48 12.03 2.40
C VAL A 179 1.05 11.21 3.56
N LYS A 180 0.42 10.09 3.85
CA LYS A 180 0.82 9.15 4.91
C LYS A 180 1.07 7.76 4.33
N TYR A 181 2.24 7.21 4.63
CA TYR A 181 2.54 5.82 4.27
C TYR A 181 2.67 4.97 5.53
N THR A 182 3.78 5.04 6.24
CA THR A 182 3.98 4.31 7.49
C THR A 182 4.14 5.23 8.70
N GLU A 183 4.25 6.52 8.47
CA GLU A 183 4.46 7.51 9.51
C GLU A 183 3.16 7.92 10.19
N PRO A 184 3.15 8.04 11.51
CA PRO A 184 2.02 8.61 12.22
C PRO A 184 1.87 10.11 11.92
N PHE A 185 0.73 10.68 12.25
CA PHE A 185 0.58 12.13 12.32
C PHE A 185 1.58 12.73 13.34
N SER A 186 1.95 13.99 13.11
CA SER A 186 2.88 14.72 14.01
C SER A 186 2.41 14.68 15.47
N ASN A 187 3.34 14.36 16.37
CA ASN A 187 3.10 14.36 17.82
C ASN A 187 3.14 15.75 18.45
N SER A 188 3.03 16.82 17.67
CA SER A 188 3.01 18.19 18.20
C SER A 188 1.77 18.41 19.06
N ASP A 189 1.97 18.70 20.32
CA ASP A 189 0.91 19.08 21.26
C ASP A 189 1.08 20.55 21.65
N TYR A 190 0.10 21.37 21.30
CA TYR A 190 0.06 22.79 21.61
C TYR A 190 -0.93 23.10 22.74
N TRP A 191 -1.82 22.19 23.10
CA TRP A 191 -2.76 22.41 24.19
C TRP A 191 -2.07 22.57 25.55
N GLY A 192 -1.10 21.70 25.86
CA GLY A 192 -0.34 21.73 27.08
C GLY A 192 0.72 22.85 27.15
N LYS A 193 0.95 23.57 26.03
CA LYS A 193 1.93 24.67 25.98
C LYS A 193 1.25 26.00 26.29
N THR A 194 1.94 26.84 27.02
CA THR A 194 1.54 28.24 27.25
C THR A 194 2.29 29.15 26.29
N GLY A 195 1.67 30.26 25.88
CA GLY A 195 2.28 31.35 25.17
C GLY A 195 1.87 31.46 23.69
N TYR A 196 2.53 32.36 22.99
CA TYR A 196 2.21 32.92 21.68
C TYR A 196 1.69 31.93 20.60
N LYS A 197 2.22 30.73 20.53
CA LYS A 197 1.75 29.75 19.52
C LYS A 197 0.34 29.25 19.77
N LYS A 198 0.00 28.96 21.05
CA LYS A 198 -1.36 28.53 21.41
C LYS A 198 -2.36 29.65 21.15
N ASP A 199 -2.04 30.86 21.58
CA ASP A 199 -2.93 32.01 21.45
C ASP A 199 -3.25 32.30 20.00
N ARG A 200 -2.26 32.26 19.10
CA ARG A 200 -2.46 32.43 17.65
C ARG A 200 -3.39 31.36 17.05
N TYR A 201 -3.33 30.12 17.49
CA TYR A 201 -4.26 29.08 17.02
C TYR A 201 -5.68 29.30 17.55
N VAL A 202 -5.83 29.77 18.79
CA VAL A 202 -7.14 30.13 19.35
C VAL A 202 -7.75 31.28 18.55
N ASP A 203 -6.99 32.36 18.31
CA ASP A 203 -7.41 33.49 17.47
C ASP A 203 -7.80 33.04 16.05
N ALA A 204 -7.04 32.10 15.47
CA ALA A 204 -7.35 31.57 14.15
C ALA A 204 -8.64 30.72 14.13
N ILE A 205 -8.89 29.94 15.18
CA ILE A 205 -10.15 29.16 15.32
C ILE A 205 -11.34 30.12 15.43
N GLU A 206 -11.23 31.20 16.18
CA GLU A 206 -12.28 32.23 16.26
C GLU A 206 -12.48 32.92 14.92
N LYS A 207 -11.40 33.32 14.23
CA LYS A 207 -11.43 33.96 12.93
C LYS A 207 -12.14 33.10 11.89
N TYR A 208 -11.82 31.81 11.85
CA TYR A 208 -12.42 30.84 10.90
C TYR A 208 -13.54 30.02 11.52
N SER A 209 -14.41 30.69 12.29
CA SER A 209 -15.54 30.05 12.99
C SER A 209 -16.57 29.42 12.06
N SER A 210 -16.56 29.72 10.76
CA SER A 210 -17.34 28.97 9.75
C SER A 210 -16.87 27.53 9.55
N GLN A 211 -15.59 27.25 9.83
CA GLN A 211 -14.96 25.94 9.69
C GLN A 211 -14.73 25.25 11.01
N PHE A 212 -14.28 25.99 12.04
CA PHE A 212 -13.92 25.44 13.33
C PHE A 212 -14.94 25.81 14.42
N SER A 213 -14.98 25.01 15.49
CA SER A 213 -15.75 25.30 16.70
C SER A 213 -14.82 25.50 17.89
N MET A 214 -15.08 26.55 18.69
CA MET A 214 -14.37 26.79 19.96
C MET A 214 -14.58 25.67 20.98
N GLU A 215 -15.64 24.88 20.84
CA GLU A 215 -15.91 23.70 21.65
C GLU A 215 -14.77 22.66 21.55
N TYR A 216 -14.15 22.53 20.36
CA TYR A 216 -13.12 21.52 20.06
C TYR A 216 -11.68 22.08 20.04
N VAL A 217 -11.43 23.24 20.64
CA VAL A 217 -10.10 23.86 20.69
C VAL A 217 -9.05 22.90 21.26
N LYS A 218 -9.40 22.16 22.31
CA LYS A 218 -8.50 21.20 22.94
C LYS A 218 -8.12 20.09 21.95
N GLU A 219 -9.09 19.52 21.29
CA GLU A 219 -8.93 18.44 20.31
C GLU A 219 -8.04 18.89 19.15
N TYR A 220 -8.27 20.08 18.60
CA TYR A 220 -7.46 20.64 17.52
C TYR A 220 -6.00 20.84 17.90
N LEU A 221 -5.72 21.23 19.14
CA LEU A 221 -4.37 21.55 19.58
C LEU A 221 -3.61 20.37 20.19
N GLN A 222 -4.30 19.25 20.47
CA GLN A 222 -3.65 18.03 20.96
C GLN A 222 -2.95 17.28 19.82
N SER A 223 -1.97 16.45 20.16
CA SER A 223 -1.12 15.72 19.23
C SER A 223 -1.89 14.87 18.20
N THR A 224 -3.06 14.33 18.57
CA THR A 224 -3.83 13.44 17.68
C THR A 224 -4.30 14.12 16.41
N TYR A 225 -4.80 15.36 16.50
CA TYR A 225 -5.42 16.06 15.37
C TYR A 225 -4.65 17.30 14.94
N ASN A 226 -3.61 17.69 15.66
CA ASN A 226 -2.92 18.95 15.42
C ASN A 226 -2.42 19.14 13.97
N GLN A 227 -1.90 18.09 13.36
CA GLN A 227 -1.44 18.16 11.97
C GLN A 227 -2.61 18.38 11.00
N LEU A 228 -3.71 17.63 11.15
CA LEU A 228 -4.90 17.80 10.34
C LEU A 228 -5.53 19.18 10.52
N PHE A 229 -5.59 19.65 11.77
CA PHE A 229 -6.06 21.00 12.08
C PHE A 229 -5.19 22.07 11.39
N ARG A 230 -3.87 21.98 11.44
CA ARG A 230 -2.98 22.94 10.79
C ARG A 230 -3.12 22.94 9.26
N ASN A 231 -3.30 21.76 8.66
CA ASN A 231 -3.53 21.67 7.22
C ASN A 231 -4.89 22.29 6.84
N GLN A 232 -5.93 22.04 7.64
CA GLN A 232 -7.24 22.66 7.41
C GLN A 232 -7.21 24.18 7.63
N LEU A 233 -6.48 24.65 8.65
CA LEU A 233 -6.26 26.08 8.89
C LEU A 233 -5.53 26.73 7.74
N LEU A 234 -4.50 26.08 7.21
CA LEU A 234 -3.77 26.54 6.05
C LEU A 234 -4.68 26.71 4.81
N ALA A 235 -5.61 25.78 4.59
CA ALA A 235 -6.60 25.90 3.52
C ALA A 235 -7.52 27.13 3.74
N GLU A 236 -7.97 27.39 4.98
CA GLU A 236 -8.79 28.57 5.29
C GLU A 236 -8.01 29.89 5.07
N GLU A 237 -6.73 29.93 5.46
CA GLU A 237 -5.85 31.08 5.23
C GLU A 237 -5.66 31.36 3.73
N ILE A 238 -5.54 30.30 2.90
CA ILE A 238 -5.48 30.43 1.43
C ILE A 238 -6.81 30.99 0.87
N LYS A 239 -7.94 30.45 1.32
CA LYS A 239 -9.27 30.95 0.91
C LYS A 239 -9.42 32.44 1.17
N ASP A 240 -9.07 32.86 2.38
CA ASP A 240 -9.18 34.26 2.82
C ASP A 240 -8.27 35.18 2.02
N LYS A 241 -7.00 34.82 1.90
CA LYS A 241 -5.99 35.66 1.26
C LYS A 241 -6.16 35.77 -0.25
N PHE A 242 -6.46 34.66 -0.93
CA PHE A 242 -6.52 34.61 -2.40
C PHE A 242 -7.92 34.61 -2.96
N ARG A 243 -8.95 34.61 -2.10
CA ARG A 243 -10.38 34.58 -2.48
C ARG A 243 -10.71 33.44 -3.44
N MET A 244 -10.17 32.26 -3.17
CA MET A 244 -10.32 31.05 -3.97
C MET A 244 -10.81 29.90 -3.09
N SER A 245 -11.41 28.87 -3.70
CA SER A 245 -11.71 27.63 -2.97
C SER A 245 -10.40 26.90 -2.61
N CYS A 246 -10.35 26.29 -1.43
CA CYS A 246 -9.25 25.41 -1.05
C CYS A 246 -9.79 24.32 -0.12
N ILE A 247 -9.43 23.07 -0.38
CA ILE A 247 -9.77 21.93 0.44
C ILE A 247 -8.53 21.17 0.83
N VAL A 248 -8.65 20.27 1.80
CA VAL A 248 -7.59 19.34 2.22
C VAL A 248 -7.95 17.93 1.79
N ALA A 249 -7.00 17.21 1.22
CA ALA A 249 -7.08 15.77 1.04
C ALA A 249 -6.01 15.08 1.91
N VAL A 250 -6.34 13.92 2.46
CA VAL A 250 -5.38 13.07 3.17
C VAL A 250 -5.26 11.77 2.43
N ILE A 251 -4.06 11.47 1.94
CA ILE A 251 -3.76 10.23 1.20
C ILE A 251 -3.05 9.27 2.14
N PHE A 252 -3.56 8.06 2.26
CA PHE A 252 -3.05 7.06 3.19
C PHE A 252 -3.23 5.64 2.64
N SER A 253 -2.48 4.67 3.21
CA SER A 253 -2.68 3.27 2.89
C SER A 253 -4.01 2.76 3.46
N GLU A 254 -4.78 2.04 2.68
CA GLU A 254 -6.02 1.37 3.11
C GLU A 254 -5.80 0.35 4.24
N GLU A 255 -4.58 -0.15 4.40
CA GLU A 255 -4.19 -1.04 5.49
C GLU A 255 -3.95 -0.28 6.82
N ASP A 256 -3.84 1.06 6.78
CA ASP A 256 -3.67 1.88 7.99
C ASP A 256 -5.01 2.31 8.61
N SER A 257 -5.67 1.35 9.27
CA SER A 257 -6.94 1.58 9.97
C SER A 257 -6.84 2.71 11.02
N LYS A 258 -5.66 2.94 11.59
CA LYS A 258 -5.45 4.01 12.57
C LYS A 258 -5.48 5.38 11.89
N CYS A 259 -4.84 5.53 10.74
CA CYS A 259 -4.85 6.77 9.98
C CYS A 259 -6.28 7.11 9.54
N ILE A 260 -7.00 6.17 8.90
CA ILE A 260 -8.37 6.44 8.43
C ILE A 260 -9.31 6.80 9.58
N ASN A 261 -9.21 6.12 10.72
CA ASN A 261 -10.03 6.45 11.90
C ASN A 261 -9.72 7.85 12.44
N THR A 262 -8.44 8.24 12.47
CA THR A 262 -8.04 9.59 12.89
C THR A 262 -8.61 10.66 11.97
N VAL A 263 -8.52 10.49 10.65
CA VAL A 263 -9.07 11.43 9.67
C VAL A 263 -10.60 11.52 9.79
N ASN A 264 -11.30 10.39 9.86
CA ASN A 264 -12.76 10.36 9.96
C ASN A 264 -13.25 10.97 11.28
N ASN A 265 -12.54 10.80 12.38
CA ASN A 265 -12.90 11.45 13.63
C ASN A 265 -12.61 12.96 13.59
N PHE A 266 -11.51 13.40 12.99
CA PHE A 266 -11.23 14.82 12.79
C PHE A 266 -12.32 15.51 11.95
N ARG A 267 -12.80 14.86 10.88
CA ARG A 267 -13.88 15.38 10.03
C ARG A 267 -15.16 15.70 10.81
N LYS A 268 -15.46 14.94 11.85
CA LYS A 268 -16.63 15.20 12.73
C LYS A 268 -16.46 16.43 13.63
N LEU A 269 -15.23 16.90 13.82
CA LEU A 269 -14.94 18.07 14.65
C LEU A 269 -15.01 19.38 13.85
N ILE A 270 -14.90 19.32 12.52
CA ILE A 270 -14.99 20.48 11.63
C ILE A 270 -16.40 20.65 11.06
N LYS A 271 -16.81 21.89 10.80
CA LYS A 271 -18.18 22.20 10.36
C LYS A 271 -18.45 21.80 8.92
N LEU A 272 -17.45 21.88 8.06
CA LEU A 272 -17.54 21.49 6.65
C LEU A 272 -16.76 20.19 6.43
N GLU A 273 -17.36 19.05 6.74
CA GLU A 273 -16.72 17.74 6.64
C GLU A 273 -16.10 17.45 5.25
N ASN A 274 -16.77 17.95 4.19
CA ASN A 274 -16.32 17.80 2.81
C ASN A 274 -15.12 18.69 2.44
N SER A 275 -14.61 19.49 3.37
CA SER A 275 -13.35 20.23 3.18
C SER A 275 -12.12 19.43 3.57
N CYS A 276 -12.29 18.22 4.14
CA CYS A 276 -11.23 17.27 4.46
C CYS A 276 -11.59 15.89 3.88
N ILE A 277 -10.91 15.48 2.83
CA ILE A 277 -11.26 14.30 2.03
C ILE A 277 -10.25 13.18 2.26
N PRO A 278 -10.65 12.03 2.82
CA PRO A 278 -9.79 10.85 2.87
C PRO A 278 -9.76 10.13 1.52
N ILE A 279 -8.57 9.78 1.04
CA ILE A 279 -8.35 9.03 -0.21
C ILE A 279 -7.33 7.95 0.07
N SER A 280 -7.58 6.71 -0.37
CA SER A 280 -6.54 5.67 -0.27
C SER A 280 -5.48 5.84 -1.37
N ILE A 281 -4.26 5.37 -1.09
CA ILE A 281 -3.19 5.33 -2.09
C ILE A 281 -3.64 4.51 -3.30
N SER A 282 -4.34 3.39 -3.07
CA SER A 282 -4.80 2.56 -4.18
C SER A 282 -5.84 3.26 -5.05
N GLN A 283 -6.74 4.07 -4.48
CA GLN A 283 -7.71 4.84 -5.27
C GLN A 283 -7.02 5.80 -6.23
N ILE A 284 -6.08 6.61 -5.76
CA ILE A 284 -5.39 7.59 -6.62
C ILE A 284 -4.50 6.92 -7.66
N VAL A 285 -3.81 5.83 -7.30
CA VAL A 285 -2.92 5.12 -8.23
C VAL A 285 -3.72 4.34 -9.28
N GLN A 286 -4.83 3.69 -8.90
CA GLN A 286 -5.71 2.99 -9.85
C GLN A 286 -6.39 3.96 -10.82
N SER A 287 -6.83 5.14 -10.34
CA SER A 287 -7.33 6.20 -11.21
C SER A 287 -6.27 6.64 -12.22
N ALA A 288 -5.00 6.76 -11.79
CA ALA A 288 -3.90 7.11 -12.68
C ALA A 288 -3.58 6.00 -13.70
N ILE A 289 -3.64 4.72 -13.32
CA ILE A 289 -3.49 3.59 -14.25
C ILE A 289 -4.58 3.67 -15.32
N LYS A 290 -5.84 3.81 -14.92
CA LYS A 290 -6.98 3.94 -15.83
C LYS A 290 -6.84 5.14 -16.77
N ALA A 291 -6.49 6.30 -16.22
CA ALA A 291 -6.30 7.53 -17.00
C ALA A 291 -5.16 7.42 -18.03
N SER A 292 -4.17 6.56 -17.77
CA SER A 292 -2.98 6.39 -18.63
C SER A 292 -3.05 5.20 -19.58
N GLU A 293 -4.15 4.46 -19.69
CA GLU A 293 -4.26 3.23 -20.53
C GLU A 293 -3.78 3.42 -21.97
N HIS A 294 -3.94 4.61 -22.55
CA HIS A 294 -3.47 4.96 -23.88
C HIS A 294 -1.99 5.37 -23.96
N LEU A 295 -1.28 5.40 -22.81
CA LEU A 295 0.13 5.79 -22.67
C LEU A 295 0.93 4.65 -21.99
N PRO A 296 1.35 3.60 -22.71
CA PRO A 296 1.89 2.36 -22.14
C PRO A 296 3.04 2.56 -21.14
N GLU A 297 3.93 3.53 -21.38
CA GLU A 297 5.06 3.81 -20.48
C GLU A 297 4.58 4.38 -19.13
N ILE A 298 3.57 5.26 -19.16
CA ILE A 298 3.01 5.87 -17.94
C ILE A 298 2.16 4.85 -17.20
N THR A 299 1.37 4.04 -17.92
CA THR A 299 0.61 2.93 -17.33
C THR A 299 1.53 1.94 -16.62
N SER A 300 2.64 1.57 -17.26
CA SER A 300 3.66 0.69 -16.66
C SER A 300 4.25 1.31 -15.38
N LEU A 301 4.56 2.62 -15.40
CA LEU A 301 5.07 3.33 -14.24
C LEU A 301 4.06 3.29 -13.07
N TYR A 302 2.78 3.64 -13.32
CA TYR A 302 1.77 3.59 -12.26
C TYR A 302 1.45 2.16 -11.80
N THR A 303 1.57 1.17 -12.67
CA THR A 303 1.48 -0.25 -12.28
C THR A 303 2.63 -0.64 -11.34
N ASP A 304 3.85 -0.20 -11.62
CA ASP A 304 4.99 -0.40 -10.72
C ASP A 304 4.80 0.34 -9.37
N ILE A 305 4.25 1.56 -9.38
CA ILE A 305 3.89 2.32 -8.17
C ILE A 305 2.82 1.56 -7.35
N TYR A 306 1.78 1.04 -8.00
CA TYR A 306 0.76 0.20 -7.37
C TYR A 306 1.37 -1.03 -6.72
N ASN A 307 2.21 -1.76 -7.44
CA ASN A 307 2.88 -2.96 -6.93
C ASN A 307 3.80 -2.66 -5.74
N ARG A 308 4.41 -1.48 -5.72
CA ARG A 308 5.31 -1.05 -4.65
C ARG A 308 4.59 -0.64 -3.37
N TYR A 309 3.45 0.06 -3.46
CA TYR A 309 2.83 0.72 -2.31
C TYR A 309 1.46 0.16 -1.92
N CYS A 310 0.76 -0.53 -2.84
CA CYS A 310 -0.64 -0.89 -2.67
C CYS A 310 -0.91 -2.40 -2.81
N ASN A 311 -0.12 -3.12 -3.59
CA ASN A 311 -0.42 -4.51 -3.94
C ASN A 311 -0.03 -5.50 -2.84
N TYR A 312 -0.75 -5.47 -1.74
CA TYR A 312 -0.54 -6.40 -0.62
C TYR A 312 -0.82 -7.87 -0.99
N ASN A 313 -1.54 -8.13 -2.08
CA ASN A 313 -1.71 -9.48 -2.60
C ASN A 313 -0.40 -10.12 -3.10
N LEU A 314 0.60 -9.30 -3.45
CA LEU A 314 1.95 -9.81 -3.74
C LEU A 314 2.56 -10.51 -2.53
N LEU A 315 2.27 -10.05 -1.31
CA LEU A 315 2.78 -10.67 -0.08
C LEU A 315 2.21 -12.09 0.08
N ASN A 316 0.93 -12.27 -0.19
CA ASN A 316 0.30 -13.59 -0.11
C ASN A 316 0.94 -14.54 -1.15
N LYS A 317 1.13 -14.09 -2.39
CA LYS A 317 1.78 -14.87 -3.44
C LYS A 317 3.23 -15.25 -3.08
N GLU A 318 4.01 -14.31 -2.58
CA GLU A 318 5.41 -14.57 -2.22
C GLU A 318 5.57 -15.42 -0.96
N ILE A 319 4.70 -15.25 0.03
CA ILE A 319 4.67 -16.10 1.22
C ILE A 319 4.22 -17.50 0.87
N ILE A 320 3.21 -17.65 0.02
CA ILE A 320 2.72 -18.94 -0.48
C ILE A 320 3.82 -19.59 -1.34
N SER A 321 4.43 -18.88 -2.30
CA SER A 321 5.46 -19.46 -3.16
C SER A 321 6.72 -19.89 -2.38
N SER A 322 7.10 -19.17 -1.33
CA SER A 322 8.21 -19.59 -0.47
C SER A 322 7.86 -20.84 0.35
N LYS A 323 6.65 -20.92 0.89
CA LYS A 323 6.13 -22.10 1.58
C LYS A 323 5.96 -23.27 0.61
N GLU A 324 5.39 -23.04 -0.57
CA GLU A 324 5.23 -24.05 -1.62
C GLU A 324 6.58 -24.64 -2.02
N THR A 325 7.62 -23.81 -2.17
CA THR A 325 8.97 -24.28 -2.54
C THR A 325 9.56 -25.14 -1.41
N GLU A 326 9.41 -24.71 -0.16
CA GLU A 326 9.89 -25.46 1.01
C GLU A 326 9.10 -26.76 1.20
N ILE A 327 7.77 -26.70 1.11
CA ILE A 327 6.90 -27.87 1.22
C ILE A 327 7.12 -28.80 0.02
N THR A 328 7.27 -28.29 -1.20
CA THR A 328 7.62 -29.11 -2.37
C THR A 328 8.96 -29.79 -2.17
N LYS A 329 9.94 -29.11 -1.60
CA LYS A 329 11.24 -29.70 -1.31
C LYS A 329 11.15 -30.78 -0.24
N ILE A 330 10.47 -30.53 0.88
CA ILE A 330 10.22 -31.52 1.94
C ILE A 330 9.46 -32.72 1.37
N PHE A 331 8.42 -32.47 0.57
CA PHE A 331 7.63 -33.51 -0.08
C PHE A 331 8.47 -34.36 -1.05
N LEU A 332 9.32 -33.73 -1.86
CA LEU A 332 10.20 -34.43 -2.80
C LEU A 332 11.34 -35.16 -2.06
N ASP A 333 11.85 -34.58 -0.96
CA ASP A 333 12.87 -35.22 -0.12
C ASP A 333 12.26 -36.44 0.60
N ASP A 334 11.04 -36.34 1.11
CA ASP A 334 10.31 -37.45 1.74
C ASP A 334 9.98 -38.56 0.74
N ILE A 335 9.58 -38.20 -0.49
CA ILE A 335 9.31 -39.16 -1.57
C ILE A 335 10.59 -39.86 -2.01
N SER A 336 11.74 -39.21 -1.98
CA SER A 336 13.02 -39.81 -2.39
C SER A 336 13.49 -40.97 -1.51
N ILE A 337 12.95 -41.10 -0.28
CA ILE A 337 13.20 -42.24 0.62
C ILE A 337 12.45 -43.49 0.20
N TYR A 338 11.41 -43.37 -0.61
CA TYR A 338 10.61 -44.47 -1.12
C TYR A 338 10.96 -44.75 -2.59
N ASP A 339 11.17 -45.97 -2.97
CA ASP A 339 11.53 -46.40 -4.32
C ASP A 339 10.31 -46.24 -5.27
N ILE A 340 9.96 -44.98 -5.56
CA ILE A 340 8.79 -44.64 -6.40
C ILE A 340 9.19 -44.58 -7.88
N PRO A 341 8.38 -45.15 -8.81
CA PRO A 341 8.71 -45.17 -10.23
C PRO A 341 8.94 -43.74 -10.78
N SER A 342 10.03 -43.55 -11.52
CA SER A 342 10.42 -42.29 -12.16
C SER A 342 9.42 -41.78 -13.21
N SER A 343 8.35 -42.57 -13.49
CA SER A 343 7.30 -42.22 -14.46
C SER A 343 6.23 -41.29 -13.90
N VAL A 344 6.26 -40.97 -12.59
CA VAL A 344 5.27 -40.10 -11.94
C VAL A 344 5.88 -38.74 -11.69
N ASP A 345 5.33 -37.71 -12.32
CA ASP A 345 5.71 -36.31 -12.04
C ASP A 345 5.01 -35.80 -10.78
N TRP A 346 5.62 -36.07 -9.64
CA TRP A 346 5.11 -35.67 -8.33
C TRP A 346 5.02 -34.16 -8.15
N LYS A 347 5.90 -33.43 -8.82
CA LYS A 347 5.87 -31.97 -8.80
C LYS A 347 4.61 -31.46 -9.51
N GLU A 348 4.28 -32.06 -10.66
CA GLU A 348 3.06 -31.70 -11.38
C GLU A 348 1.80 -32.02 -10.56
N ILE A 349 1.76 -33.17 -9.88
CA ILE A 349 0.64 -33.55 -9.00
C ILE A 349 0.51 -32.57 -7.82
N PHE A 350 1.61 -32.21 -7.23
CA PHE A 350 1.65 -31.24 -6.12
C PHE A 350 1.19 -29.85 -6.58
N ASP A 351 1.81 -29.30 -7.65
CA ASP A 351 1.45 -28.01 -8.22
C ASP A 351 -0.02 -27.95 -8.64
N PHE A 352 -0.58 -29.08 -9.05
CA PHE A 352 -1.98 -29.18 -9.39
C PHE A 352 -2.90 -29.15 -8.14
N SER A 353 -2.51 -29.83 -7.07
CA SER A 353 -3.27 -29.80 -5.80
C SER A 353 -3.34 -28.40 -5.19
N GLN A 354 -2.33 -27.56 -5.43
CA GLN A 354 -2.28 -26.17 -4.97
C GLN A 354 -3.22 -25.23 -5.77
N LYS A 355 -3.71 -25.62 -6.93
CA LYS A 355 -4.65 -24.82 -7.74
C LYS A 355 -6.08 -24.83 -7.20
N ILE A 356 -6.36 -25.61 -6.15
CA ILE A 356 -7.62 -25.56 -5.44
C ILE A 356 -7.50 -24.45 -4.40
N ASP A 357 -8.18 -23.34 -4.67
CA ASP A 357 -8.30 -22.27 -3.69
C ASP A 357 -9.23 -22.74 -2.57
N ILE A 358 -8.64 -23.10 -1.43
CA ILE A 358 -9.36 -23.60 -0.26
C ILE A 358 -10.18 -22.51 0.45
N ASP A 359 -9.95 -21.25 0.13
CA ASP A 359 -10.67 -20.10 0.67
C ASP A 359 -11.85 -19.67 -0.23
N GLN A 360 -11.97 -20.26 -1.43
CA GLN A 360 -13.03 -19.95 -2.38
C GLN A 360 -14.27 -20.84 -2.16
N TYR A 361 -15.44 -20.22 -2.08
CA TYR A 361 -16.72 -20.91 -2.05
C TYR A 361 -17.09 -21.36 -3.48
N TYR A 362 -17.17 -22.67 -3.69
CA TYR A 362 -17.57 -23.25 -4.99
C TYR A 362 -19.05 -23.64 -4.99
N THR A 363 -19.74 -23.28 -6.04
CA THR A 363 -21.09 -23.81 -6.29
C THR A 363 -21.04 -25.31 -6.58
N PRO A 364 -22.15 -26.07 -6.40
CA PRO A 364 -22.19 -27.50 -6.71
C PRO A 364 -21.76 -27.83 -8.16
N ASN A 365 -22.06 -26.96 -9.14
CA ASN A 365 -21.66 -27.17 -10.54
C ASN A 365 -20.16 -26.95 -10.74
N GLU A 366 -19.58 -25.89 -10.20
CA GLU A 366 -18.13 -25.63 -10.25
C GLU A 366 -17.35 -26.75 -9.55
N MET A 367 -17.93 -27.31 -8.47
CA MET A 367 -17.36 -28.45 -7.80
C MET A 367 -17.35 -29.69 -8.69
N ALA A 368 -18.45 -29.99 -9.36
CA ALA A 368 -18.56 -31.13 -10.28
C ALA A 368 -17.59 -31.00 -11.47
N GLU A 369 -17.41 -29.80 -12.01
CA GLU A 369 -16.44 -29.51 -13.08
C GLU A 369 -15.00 -29.75 -12.58
N LYS A 370 -14.64 -29.22 -11.43
CA LYS A 370 -13.31 -29.45 -10.83
C LYS A 370 -13.05 -30.93 -10.55
N MET A 371 -14.03 -31.63 -10.00
CA MET A 371 -13.95 -33.08 -9.77
C MET A 371 -13.74 -33.88 -11.05
N THR A 372 -14.45 -33.51 -12.13
CA THR A 372 -14.29 -34.14 -13.44
C THR A 372 -12.91 -33.87 -14.01
N TYR A 373 -12.40 -32.65 -13.88
CA TYR A 373 -11.05 -32.28 -14.29
C TYR A 373 -9.99 -33.07 -13.54
N PHE A 374 -10.12 -33.25 -12.22
CA PHE A 374 -9.24 -34.07 -11.40
C PHE A 374 -9.25 -35.54 -11.85
N LYS A 375 -10.44 -36.09 -12.05
CA LYS A 375 -10.59 -37.46 -12.52
C LYS A 375 -9.87 -37.68 -13.86
N ASN A 376 -10.03 -36.77 -14.78
CA ASN A 376 -9.35 -36.82 -16.09
C ASN A 376 -7.83 -36.65 -15.97
N TYR A 377 -7.37 -35.78 -15.09
CA TYR A 377 -5.95 -35.54 -14.86
C TYR A 377 -5.24 -36.77 -14.33
N PHE A 378 -5.81 -37.44 -13.30
CA PHE A 378 -5.20 -38.61 -12.68
C PHE A 378 -5.36 -39.88 -13.52
N SER A 379 -6.25 -39.90 -14.51
CA SER A 379 -6.40 -41.08 -15.43
C SER A 379 -5.13 -41.44 -16.19
N LYS A 380 -4.21 -40.50 -16.36
CA LYS A 380 -2.92 -40.72 -17.03
C LYS A 380 -1.91 -41.56 -16.22
N TYR A 381 -2.17 -41.76 -14.92
CA TYR A 381 -1.29 -42.50 -14.03
C TYR A 381 -1.80 -43.93 -13.72
N GLU A 382 -2.40 -44.62 -14.68
CA GLU A 382 -3.05 -45.93 -14.52
C GLU A 382 -2.11 -47.10 -14.17
N GLN A 383 -0.79 -46.89 -14.21
CA GLN A 383 0.22 -47.97 -14.04
C GLN A 383 0.96 -47.95 -12.70
N ILE A 384 0.45 -47.23 -11.68
CA ILE A 384 1.16 -47.11 -10.40
C ILE A 384 0.90 -48.32 -9.53
N ASN A 385 1.96 -48.89 -8.93
CA ASN A 385 1.90 -50.05 -8.06
C ASN A 385 1.17 -49.76 -6.72
N SER A 386 0.43 -50.72 -6.21
CA SER A 386 -0.44 -50.58 -5.03
C SER A 386 0.29 -50.14 -3.74
N ASP A 387 1.52 -50.60 -3.51
CA ASP A 387 2.28 -50.28 -2.30
C ASP A 387 2.74 -48.81 -2.28
N SER A 388 3.17 -48.29 -3.40
CA SER A 388 3.54 -46.86 -3.57
C SER A 388 2.36 -45.91 -3.34
N ILE A 389 1.15 -46.35 -3.65
CA ILE A 389 -0.09 -45.58 -3.49
C ILE A 389 -0.44 -45.43 -1.99
N THR A 390 -0.23 -46.47 -1.19
CA THR A 390 -0.51 -46.44 0.25
C THR A 390 0.42 -45.43 0.95
N GLU A 391 1.69 -45.38 0.56
CA GLU A 391 2.67 -44.45 1.08
C GLU A 391 2.41 -42.99 0.63
N LEU A 392 2.10 -42.79 -0.65
CA LEU A 392 1.65 -41.53 -1.17
C LEU A 392 0.42 -40.98 -0.45
N ARG A 393 -0.53 -41.86 -0.16
CA ARG A 393 -1.70 -41.55 0.65
C ARG A 393 -1.32 -41.03 2.05
N ALA A 394 -0.39 -41.69 2.71
CA ALA A 394 0.08 -41.27 4.03
C ALA A 394 0.76 -39.90 4.00
N LEU A 395 1.56 -39.64 2.96
CA LEU A 395 2.22 -38.35 2.74
C LEU A 395 1.23 -37.23 2.44
N LEU A 396 0.27 -37.45 1.53
CA LEU A 396 -0.80 -36.47 1.24
C LEU A 396 -1.67 -36.16 2.46
N LEU A 397 -2.01 -37.18 3.25
CA LEU A 397 -2.76 -36.98 4.49
C LEU A 397 -1.97 -36.24 5.56
N ASN A 398 -0.68 -36.50 5.70
CA ASN A 398 0.19 -35.76 6.60
C ASN A 398 0.34 -34.30 6.12
N TYR A 399 0.52 -34.06 4.84
CA TYR A 399 0.58 -32.72 4.27
C TYR A 399 -0.68 -31.92 4.55
N ILE A 400 -1.85 -32.46 4.25
CA ILE A 400 -3.15 -31.86 4.52
C ILE A 400 -3.34 -31.58 6.02
N ARG A 401 -2.87 -32.48 6.88
CA ARG A 401 -2.92 -32.33 8.34
C ARG A 401 -2.01 -31.19 8.83
N VAL A 402 -0.82 -31.03 8.26
CA VAL A 402 0.13 -29.96 8.58
C VAL A 402 -0.40 -28.61 8.12
N GLU A 403 -0.95 -28.51 6.91
CA GLU A 403 -1.59 -27.29 6.40
C GLU A 403 -2.79 -26.86 7.26
N ASN A 404 -3.64 -27.78 7.66
CA ASN A 404 -4.77 -27.51 8.56
C ASN A 404 -4.34 -27.06 9.97
N LEU A 405 -3.15 -27.46 10.45
CA LEU A 405 -2.59 -27.02 11.72
C LEU A 405 -1.91 -25.64 11.63
N ASN A 406 -1.38 -25.28 10.47
CA ASN A 406 -0.72 -23.99 10.24
C ASN A 406 -1.68 -22.83 9.93
N MET A 407 -2.93 -23.10 9.59
CA MET A 407 -3.97 -22.07 9.41
C MET A 407 -4.43 -21.53 10.77
N ASN A 408 -3.68 -20.56 11.30
CA ASN A 408 -4.02 -19.83 12.54
C ASN A 408 -5.15 -18.80 12.39
N SER A 409 -5.81 -18.68 11.24
CA SER A 409 -7.08 -17.97 11.11
C SER A 409 -8.21 -18.96 11.33
N LYS A 410 -9.12 -18.66 12.25
CA LYS A 410 -10.31 -19.49 12.51
C LYS A 410 -11.24 -19.44 11.29
N PRO A 411 -11.10 -20.33 10.29
CA PRO A 411 -12.10 -20.43 9.25
C PRO A 411 -13.42 -20.88 9.91
N ASN A 412 -14.53 -20.37 9.40
CA ASN A 412 -15.86 -20.79 9.82
C ASN A 412 -15.95 -22.33 9.77
N TYR A 413 -16.65 -22.94 10.74
CA TYR A 413 -16.81 -24.40 10.83
C TYR A 413 -17.35 -25.01 9.51
N GLU A 414 -18.21 -24.29 8.80
CA GLU A 414 -18.75 -24.68 7.50
C GLU A 414 -17.67 -24.72 6.41
N GLN A 415 -16.75 -23.77 6.38
CA GLN A 415 -15.62 -23.73 5.43
C GLN A 415 -14.66 -24.89 5.69
N ARG A 416 -14.36 -25.20 6.94
CA ARG A 416 -13.54 -26.38 7.31
C ARG A 416 -14.20 -27.68 6.90
N SER A 417 -15.50 -27.83 7.16
CA SER A 417 -16.26 -29.01 6.78
C SER A 417 -16.31 -29.20 5.27
N PHE A 418 -16.41 -28.12 4.52
CA PHE A 418 -16.44 -28.11 3.07
C PHE A 418 -15.07 -28.45 2.49
N THR A 419 -14.00 -27.83 2.96
CA THR A 419 -12.61 -28.12 2.57
C THR A 419 -12.24 -29.57 2.84
N ASN A 420 -12.57 -30.08 4.02
CA ASN A 420 -12.34 -31.50 4.37
C ASN A 420 -13.12 -32.45 3.47
N ARG A 421 -14.32 -32.07 3.02
CA ARG A 421 -15.12 -32.86 2.07
C ARG A 421 -14.48 -32.87 0.68
N ILE A 422 -13.97 -31.74 0.19
CA ILE A 422 -13.24 -31.66 -1.09
C ILE A 422 -12.02 -32.55 -1.04
N ILE A 423 -11.21 -32.41 -0.01
CA ILE A 423 -9.99 -33.20 0.20
C ILE A 423 -10.31 -34.69 0.27
N SER A 424 -11.33 -35.08 1.04
CA SER A 424 -11.78 -36.47 1.15
C SER A 424 -12.32 -37.03 -0.16
N ASN A 425 -13.00 -36.21 -0.96
CA ASN A 425 -13.54 -36.61 -2.26
C ASN A 425 -12.44 -36.75 -3.30
N ILE A 426 -11.48 -35.81 -3.36
CA ILE A 426 -10.30 -35.92 -4.21
C ILE A 426 -9.53 -37.21 -3.86
N TYR A 427 -9.34 -37.44 -2.56
CA TYR A 427 -8.72 -38.63 -2.03
C TYR A 427 -9.46 -39.90 -2.46
N ASN A 428 -10.79 -39.97 -2.30
CA ASN A 428 -11.60 -41.12 -2.70
C ASN A 428 -11.57 -41.38 -4.20
N ILE A 429 -11.47 -40.32 -5.05
CA ILE A 429 -11.33 -40.46 -6.49
C ILE A 429 -9.98 -41.06 -6.85
N ILE A 430 -8.89 -40.56 -6.25
CA ILE A 430 -7.55 -41.10 -6.43
C ILE A 430 -7.52 -42.56 -5.96
N TYR A 431 -8.08 -42.83 -4.78
CA TYR A 431 -8.14 -44.15 -4.17
C TYR A 431 -8.95 -45.13 -5.04
N ASN A 432 -10.20 -44.82 -5.38
CA ASN A 432 -11.09 -45.71 -6.11
C ASN A 432 -10.56 -46.04 -7.49
N LYS A 433 -9.99 -45.03 -8.20
CA LYS A 433 -9.46 -45.26 -9.54
C LYS A 433 -8.18 -46.10 -9.57
N LEU A 434 -7.37 -46.01 -8.55
CA LEU A 434 -6.14 -46.79 -8.42
C LEU A 434 -6.39 -48.22 -7.86
N TRP A 435 -7.62 -48.54 -7.36
CA TRP A 435 -8.01 -49.80 -6.80
C TRP A 435 -9.16 -50.54 -7.50
N GLU A 436 -9.93 -49.87 -8.38
CA GLU A 436 -11.05 -50.47 -9.11
C GLU A 436 -10.60 -51.32 -10.33
N ASP A 437 -9.33 -51.26 -10.71
CA ASP A 437 -8.76 -52.09 -11.80
C ASP A 437 -8.05 -53.36 -11.33
N LYS A 438 -8.44 -53.89 -10.17
CA LYS A 438 -8.12 -55.26 -9.69
C LYS A 438 -9.39 -56.06 -9.58
#